data_c588da6df612d845bbaeb790c5eebe0e
#
_entry.id   c588da6df612d845bbaeb790c5eebe0e
#
_cell.length_a   1.000
_cell.length_b   1.000
_cell.length_c   1.000
_cell.angle_alpha   90.00
_cell.angle_beta   90.00
_cell.angle_gamma   90.00
#
_symmetry.space_group_name_H-M   'P 1'
#
loop_
_entity.id
_entity.type
_entity.pdbx_description
1 polymer ?
#
loop_
_entity_poly.entity_id
_entity_poly.type
_entity_poly.pdbx_seq_one_letter_code
_entity_poly.pdbx_strand_id
1 'polypeptide(L)'
;LDGREVAVKVQYPGIAAAIAADMDNSETIAMLLGVVFPGLDPQELVEELRARINEELDYENEAANVGIFADYYRGHPAIWIPAVIPELSSTTVLTTEFVAGERFEAIYERSQEERDRVAETLYRFVFRSLNRQYTFNGDPHPGNYLLADDGRVAFIDFGLVKHFEADEVEQFARLIRAMLDRDASEFRRVAEDVAVLRPNAPFTDDEIY
;
A
#
# COMPACT_ATOMS: atom_id res chain seq x y z
N LEU A 1 3.17 31.88 -11.19
CA LEU A 1 3.27 31.44 -9.80
C LEU A 1 2.14 32.14 -9.05
N ASP A 2 1.15 31.39 -8.61
CA ASP A 2 -0.08 31.88 -7.98
C ASP A 2 0.03 32.00 -6.44
N GLY A 3 1.19 31.64 -5.87
CA GLY A 3 1.47 31.71 -4.43
C GLY A 3 0.94 30.53 -3.61
N ARG A 4 0.42 29.47 -4.25
CA ARG A 4 0.04 28.24 -3.53
C ARG A 4 1.27 27.55 -2.95
N GLU A 5 1.14 27.02 -1.73
CA GLU A 5 2.12 26.10 -1.15
C GLU A 5 1.92 24.69 -1.75
N VAL A 6 3.03 24.03 -2.05
CA VAL A 6 3.04 22.70 -2.67
C VAL A 6 4.07 21.82 -1.99
N ALA A 7 3.84 20.50 -2.01
CA ALA A 7 4.83 19.49 -1.68
C ALA A 7 5.42 18.93 -2.97
N VAL A 8 6.75 18.78 -3.02
CA VAL A 8 7.46 18.31 -4.21
C VAL A 8 8.34 17.12 -3.84
N LYS A 9 8.03 15.96 -4.42
CA LYS A 9 8.83 14.73 -4.35
C LYS A 9 9.69 14.68 -5.61
N VAL A 10 11.01 14.58 -5.45
CA VAL A 10 11.97 14.61 -6.58
C VAL A 10 12.84 13.37 -6.52
N GLN A 11 12.96 12.66 -7.63
CA GLN A 11 13.90 11.54 -7.74
C GLN A 11 15.34 12.03 -7.71
N TYR A 12 16.16 11.32 -6.98
CA TYR A 12 17.60 11.59 -6.96
C TYR A 12 18.20 11.30 -8.36
N PRO A 13 18.97 12.24 -8.94
CA PRO A 13 19.59 12.01 -10.24
C PRO A 13 20.43 10.73 -10.25
N GLY A 14 20.15 9.83 -11.20
CA GLY A 14 20.86 8.56 -11.34
C GLY A 14 20.41 7.44 -10.41
N ILE A 15 19.38 7.64 -9.59
CA ILE A 15 18.89 6.61 -8.64
C ILE A 15 18.49 5.31 -9.36
N ALA A 16 17.82 5.39 -10.49
CA ALA A 16 17.42 4.21 -11.26
C ALA A 16 18.62 3.38 -11.73
N ALA A 17 19.70 4.04 -12.19
CA ALA A 17 20.93 3.36 -12.61
C ALA A 17 21.69 2.75 -11.42
N ALA A 18 21.72 3.44 -10.28
CA ALA A 18 22.34 2.92 -9.06
C ALA A 18 21.62 1.66 -8.56
N ILE A 19 20.29 1.70 -8.52
CA ILE A 19 19.47 0.57 -8.10
C ILE A 19 19.61 -0.60 -9.08
N ALA A 20 19.61 -0.35 -10.39
CA ALA A 20 19.84 -1.42 -11.38
C ALA A 20 21.18 -2.14 -11.16
N ALA A 21 22.26 -1.39 -10.88
CA ALA A 21 23.57 -1.97 -10.57
C ALA A 21 23.56 -2.76 -9.25
N ASP A 22 22.85 -2.32 -8.24
CA ASP A 22 22.70 -3.04 -6.97
C ASP A 22 21.87 -4.33 -7.15
N MET A 23 20.86 -4.30 -8.01
CA MET A 23 20.05 -5.47 -8.35
C MET A 23 20.87 -6.56 -9.06
N ASP A 24 21.74 -6.20 -9.99
CA ASP A 24 22.63 -7.15 -10.66
C ASP A 24 23.57 -7.86 -9.66
N ASN A 25 23.98 -7.18 -8.60
CA ASN A 25 24.73 -7.79 -7.50
C ASN A 25 23.85 -8.69 -6.59
N SER A 26 22.58 -8.35 -6.43
CA SER A 26 21.62 -9.09 -5.58
C SER A 26 21.30 -10.48 -6.13
N GLU A 27 21.40 -10.71 -7.44
CA GLU A 27 21.21 -12.03 -8.05
C GLU A 27 22.21 -13.06 -7.49
N THR A 28 23.45 -12.63 -7.25
CA THR A 28 24.48 -13.51 -6.65
C THR A 28 24.15 -13.87 -5.21
N ILE A 29 23.62 -12.92 -4.44
CA ILE A 29 23.20 -13.12 -3.05
C ILE A 29 21.98 -14.03 -3.00
N ALA A 30 21.01 -13.81 -3.87
CA ALA A 30 19.80 -14.62 -3.97
C ALA A 30 20.14 -16.10 -4.32
N MET A 31 21.06 -16.36 -5.24
CA MET A 31 21.55 -17.71 -5.54
C MET A 31 22.14 -18.40 -4.30
N LEU A 32 22.91 -17.68 -3.49
CA LEU A 32 23.48 -18.23 -2.25
C LEU A 32 22.38 -18.55 -1.22
N LEU A 33 21.35 -17.69 -1.12
CA LEU A 33 20.21 -17.94 -0.24
C LEU A 33 19.39 -19.17 -0.68
N GLY A 34 19.22 -19.39 -1.98
CA GLY A 34 18.54 -20.56 -2.52
C GLY A 34 19.23 -21.89 -2.17
N VAL A 35 20.56 -21.89 -2.01
CA VAL A 35 21.33 -23.06 -1.55
C VAL A 35 21.06 -23.34 -0.07
N VAL A 36 20.93 -22.31 0.74
CA VAL A 36 20.69 -22.41 2.20
C VAL A 36 19.22 -22.71 2.52
N PHE A 37 18.31 -22.20 1.70
CA PHE A 37 16.85 -22.32 1.88
C PHE A 37 16.21 -22.99 0.66
N PRO A 38 16.16 -24.34 0.58
CA PRO A 38 15.69 -25.07 -0.62
C PRO A 38 14.23 -24.82 -1.03
N GLY A 39 13.46 -24.09 -0.23
CA GLY A 39 12.06 -23.72 -0.55
C GLY A 39 11.90 -22.32 -1.14
N LEU A 40 12.98 -21.55 -1.24
CA LEU A 40 12.99 -20.19 -1.79
C LEU A 40 13.37 -20.26 -3.28
N ASP A 41 12.57 -19.63 -4.14
CA ASP A 41 12.99 -19.36 -5.52
C ASP A 41 13.74 -18.02 -5.57
N PRO A 42 15.07 -18.03 -5.78
CA PRO A 42 15.84 -16.80 -5.77
C PRO A 42 15.53 -15.88 -6.93
N GLN A 43 15.11 -16.42 -8.07
CA GLN A 43 14.80 -15.64 -9.27
C GLN A 43 13.49 -14.89 -9.08
N GLU A 44 12.46 -15.59 -8.60
CA GLU A 44 11.17 -14.98 -8.29
C GLU A 44 11.32 -13.84 -7.27
N LEU A 45 12.16 -14.02 -6.24
CA LEU A 45 12.42 -13.00 -5.24
C LEU A 45 13.09 -11.76 -5.83
N VAL A 46 14.09 -11.93 -6.71
CA VAL A 46 14.79 -10.82 -7.36
C VAL A 46 13.87 -10.09 -8.34
N GLU A 47 13.05 -10.84 -9.09
CA GLU A 47 12.06 -10.25 -10.00
C GLU A 47 11.00 -9.44 -9.26
N GLU A 48 10.48 -9.97 -8.16
CA GLU A 48 9.52 -9.23 -7.32
C GLU A 48 10.15 -7.97 -6.73
N LEU A 49 11.39 -8.05 -6.21
CA LEU A 49 12.09 -6.89 -5.68
C LEU A 49 12.33 -5.84 -6.76
N ARG A 50 12.71 -6.27 -7.97
CA ARG A 50 12.91 -5.38 -9.13
C ARG A 50 11.60 -4.69 -9.53
N ALA A 51 10.50 -5.43 -9.55
CA ALA A 51 9.17 -4.87 -9.83
C ALA A 51 8.78 -3.80 -8.83
N ARG A 52 8.94 -4.07 -7.52
CA ARG A 52 8.63 -3.11 -6.44
C ARG A 52 9.46 -1.83 -6.53
N ILE A 53 10.74 -1.95 -6.81
CA ILE A 53 11.62 -0.79 -6.97
C ILE A 53 11.23 0.05 -8.19
N ASN A 54 10.86 -0.59 -9.29
CA ASN A 54 10.39 0.13 -10.47
C ASN A 54 9.07 0.87 -10.20
N GLU A 55 8.15 0.28 -9.44
CA GLU A 55 6.92 0.93 -8.99
C GLU A 55 7.23 2.21 -8.17
N GLU A 56 8.17 2.16 -7.24
CA GLU A 56 8.61 3.30 -6.43
C GLU A 56 9.26 4.44 -7.25
N LEU A 57 9.77 4.12 -8.42
CA LEU A 57 10.38 5.10 -9.33
C LEU A 57 9.39 5.64 -10.38
N ASP A 58 8.17 5.10 -10.44
CA ASP A 58 7.16 5.51 -11.41
C ASP A 58 6.22 6.58 -10.84
N TYR A 59 6.68 7.83 -10.89
CA TYR A 59 5.88 8.97 -10.41
C TYR A 59 4.65 9.28 -11.28
N GLU A 60 4.59 8.81 -12.51
CA GLU A 60 3.38 8.92 -13.34
C GLU A 60 2.31 7.95 -12.84
N ASN A 61 2.70 6.71 -12.50
CA ASN A 61 1.80 5.74 -11.88
C ASN A 61 1.36 6.21 -10.49
N GLU A 62 2.27 6.73 -9.66
CA GLU A 62 1.92 7.29 -8.34
C GLU A 62 0.92 8.45 -8.48
N ALA A 63 1.13 9.37 -9.44
CA ALA A 63 0.20 10.46 -9.72
C ALA A 63 -1.20 9.97 -10.14
N ALA A 64 -1.26 8.92 -10.97
CA ALA A 64 -2.52 8.30 -11.37
C ALA A 64 -3.25 7.67 -10.15
N ASN A 65 -2.52 6.97 -9.30
CA ASN A 65 -3.05 6.39 -8.07
C ASN A 65 -3.58 7.49 -7.12
N VAL A 66 -2.81 8.55 -6.88
CA VAL A 66 -3.29 9.72 -6.12
C VAL A 66 -4.61 10.25 -6.69
N GLY A 67 -4.72 10.36 -8.00
CA GLY A 67 -5.94 10.82 -8.69
C GLY A 67 -7.16 9.96 -8.34
N ILE A 68 -7.03 8.64 -8.37
CA ILE A 68 -8.10 7.69 -8.04
C ILE A 68 -8.61 7.92 -6.60
N PHE A 69 -7.69 7.99 -5.64
CA PHE A 69 -8.05 8.18 -4.24
C PHE A 69 -8.56 9.60 -3.96
N ALA A 70 -7.95 10.64 -4.54
CA ALA A 70 -8.38 12.03 -4.37
C ALA A 70 -9.80 12.25 -4.89
N ASP A 71 -10.14 11.67 -6.04
CA ASP A 71 -11.49 11.76 -6.60
C ASP A 71 -12.52 11.07 -5.71
N TYR A 72 -12.20 9.90 -5.18
CA TYR A 72 -13.11 9.14 -4.34
C TYR A 72 -13.35 9.79 -2.98
N TYR A 73 -12.28 10.30 -2.36
CA TYR A 73 -12.38 10.93 -1.04
C TYR A 73 -12.59 12.44 -1.11
N ARG A 74 -12.92 12.99 -2.27
CA ARG A 74 -13.20 14.42 -2.45
C ARG A 74 -14.27 14.89 -1.49
N GLY A 75 -13.92 15.84 -0.62
CA GLY A 75 -14.82 16.41 0.39
C GLY A 75 -15.15 15.47 1.55
N HIS A 76 -14.40 14.39 1.74
CA HIS A 76 -14.61 13.50 2.87
C HIS A 76 -14.25 14.20 4.19
N PRO A 77 -15.09 14.08 5.26
CA PRO A 77 -14.91 14.86 6.49
C PRO A 77 -13.69 14.47 7.33
N ALA A 78 -13.15 13.26 7.17
CA ALA A 78 -12.05 12.73 7.99
C ALA A 78 -10.82 12.32 7.17
N ILE A 79 -10.91 12.21 5.84
CA ILE A 79 -9.84 11.76 4.96
C ILE A 79 -9.49 12.87 3.98
N TRP A 80 -8.20 13.15 3.82
CA TRP A 80 -7.69 14.07 2.82
C TRP A 80 -6.60 13.39 1.98
N ILE A 81 -6.78 13.43 0.68
CA ILE A 81 -5.77 13.04 -0.30
C ILE A 81 -5.36 14.32 -1.01
N PRO A 82 -4.12 14.81 -0.84
CA PRO A 82 -3.65 16.02 -1.52
C PRO A 82 -3.59 15.77 -3.02
N ALA A 83 -4.26 16.63 -3.78
CA ALA A 83 -4.36 16.47 -5.23
C ALA A 83 -3.00 16.70 -5.91
N VAL A 84 -2.74 15.95 -6.98
CA VAL A 84 -1.58 16.18 -7.85
C VAL A 84 -1.75 17.50 -8.62
N ILE A 85 -0.65 18.21 -8.82
CA ILE A 85 -0.56 19.40 -9.66
C ILE A 85 0.19 19.00 -10.94
N PRO A 86 -0.55 18.60 -12.00
CA PRO A 86 0.06 17.99 -13.19
C PRO A 86 1.04 18.90 -13.92
N GLU A 87 0.75 20.21 -13.95
CA GLU A 87 1.60 21.22 -14.60
C GLU A 87 2.96 21.42 -13.92
N LEU A 88 3.12 20.89 -12.69
CA LEU A 88 4.38 20.90 -11.92
C LEU A 88 4.94 19.50 -11.69
N SER A 89 4.39 18.49 -12.36
CA SER A 89 4.79 17.09 -12.23
C SER A 89 5.40 16.56 -13.52
N SER A 90 6.20 15.51 -13.43
CA SER A 90 6.85 14.82 -14.55
C SER A 90 7.19 13.39 -14.15
N THR A 91 7.82 12.61 -15.01
CA THR A 91 8.31 11.24 -14.73
C THR A 91 9.22 11.14 -13.49
N THR A 92 9.89 12.23 -13.11
CA THR A 92 10.87 12.27 -11.99
C THR A 92 10.53 13.29 -10.91
N VAL A 93 9.41 13.99 -11.04
CA VAL A 93 8.93 15.00 -10.09
C VAL A 93 7.45 14.82 -9.87
N LEU A 94 7.02 14.58 -8.63
CA LEU A 94 5.62 14.57 -8.25
C LEU A 94 5.34 15.76 -7.35
N THR A 95 4.40 16.60 -7.79
CA THR A 95 3.98 17.79 -7.05
C THR A 95 2.52 17.65 -6.63
N THR A 96 2.26 17.84 -5.34
CA THR A 96 0.91 17.78 -4.77
C THR A 96 0.59 19.04 -3.98
N GLU A 97 -0.69 19.21 -3.60
CA GLU A 97 -1.07 20.19 -2.60
C GLU A 97 -0.27 20.01 -1.31
N PHE A 98 0.12 21.10 -0.69
CA PHE A 98 0.75 21.06 0.63
C PHE A 98 -0.27 20.76 1.72
N VAL A 99 0.06 19.85 2.62
CA VAL A 99 -0.75 19.56 3.80
C VAL A 99 -0.12 20.22 5.01
N ALA A 100 -0.79 21.22 5.55
CA ALA A 100 -0.45 21.75 6.87
C ALA A 100 -0.93 20.77 7.95
N GLY A 101 -0.02 20.36 8.84
CA GLY A 101 -0.32 19.38 9.88
C GLY A 101 0.92 18.81 10.54
N GLU A 102 0.71 17.92 11.49
CA GLU A 102 1.75 17.24 12.24
C GLU A 102 2.04 15.84 11.68
N ARG A 103 3.23 15.34 11.97
CA ARG A 103 3.56 13.94 11.69
C ARG A 103 2.69 13.01 12.51
N PHE A 104 2.47 11.80 12.00
CA PHE A 104 1.60 10.81 12.63
C PHE A 104 2.00 10.47 14.08
N GLU A 105 3.28 10.56 14.42
CA GLU A 105 3.77 10.28 15.78
C GLU A 105 3.17 11.21 16.83
N ALA A 106 2.69 12.40 16.46
CA ALA A 106 1.97 13.29 17.37
C ALA A 106 0.70 12.67 17.96
N ILE A 107 0.19 11.58 17.37
CA ILE A 107 -0.97 10.82 17.87
C ILE A 107 -0.74 10.27 19.28
N TYR A 108 0.50 9.96 19.66
CA TYR A 108 0.82 9.41 20.98
C TYR A 108 0.54 10.39 22.11
N GLU A 109 0.57 11.69 21.83
CA GLU A 109 0.29 12.77 22.79
C GLU A 109 -1.19 13.19 22.80
N ARG A 110 -2.03 12.58 21.93
CA ARG A 110 -3.45 12.90 21.81
C ARG A 110 -4.29 12.13 22.82
N SER A 111 -5.50 12.63 23.06
CA SER A 111 -6.51 11.95 23.87
C SER A 111 -6.88 10.57 23.29
N GLN A 112 -7.43 9.70 24.15
CA GLN A 112 -7.90 8.39 23.68
C GLN A 112 -8.97 8.52 22.59
N GLU A 113 -9.88 9.49 22.73
CA GLU A 113 -10.93 9.74 21.73
C GLU A 113 -10.35 10.14 20.37
N GLU A 114 -9.33 10.97 20.34
CA GLU A 114 -8.65 11.35 19.08
C GLU A 114 -7.92 10.16 18.48
N ARG A 115 -7.22 9.36 19.28
CA ARG A 115 -6.56 8.13 18.83
C ARG A 115 -7.55 7.15 18.21
N ASP A 116 -8.68 6.93 18.87
CA ASP A 116 -9.72 6.02 18.37
C ASP A 116 -10.32 6.53 17.06
N ARG A 117 -10.55 7.83 16.94
CA ARG A 117 -11.05 8.46 15.70
C ARG A 117 -10.06 8.31 14.54
N VAL A 118 -8.76 8.53 14.79
CA VAL A 118 -7.72 8.35 13.78
C VAL A 118 -7.60 6.89 13.39
N ALA A 119 -7.59 5.97 14.36
CA ALA A 119 -7.56 4.53 14.09
C ALA A 119 -8.76 4.06 13.26
N GLU A 120 -9.96 4.54 13.58
CA GLU A 120 -11.17 4.29 12.78
C GLU A 120 -11.03 4.84 11.36
N THR A 121 -10.44 6.03 11.20
CA THR A 121 -10.22 6.65 9.89
C THR A 121 -9.27 5.82 9.04
N LEU A 122 -8.14 5.36 9.61
CA LEU A 122 -7.19 4.46 8.92
C LEU A 122 -7.86 3.14 8.50
N TYR A 123 -8.58 2.52 9.43
CA TYR A 123 -9.32 1.29 9.16
C TYR A 123 -10.33 1.47 8.02
N ARG A 124 -11.13 2.54 8.09
CA ARG A 124 -12.12 2.86 7.07
C ARG A 124 -11.48 3.18 5.71
N PHE A 125 -10.36 3.89 5.69
CA PHE A 125 -9.62 4.16 4.46
C PHE A 125 -9.23 2.86 3.77
N VAL A 126 -8.56 1.94 4.48
CA VAL A 126 -8.08 0.67 3.93
C VAL A 126 -9.24 -0.19 3.40
N PHE A 127 -10.19 -0.52 4.28
CA PHE A 127 -11.26 -1.46 3.93
C PHE A 127 -12.29 -0.87 2.97
N ARG A 128 -12.52 0.43 3.00
CA ARG A 128 -13.44 1.08 2.08
C ARG A 128 -12.85 1.17 0.68
N SER A 129 -11.57 1.50 0.55
CA SER A 129 -10.87 1.52 -0.73
C SER A 129 -10.85 0.13 -1.34
N LEU A 130 -10.51 -0.89 -0.57
CA LEU A 130 -10.51 -2.28 -1.02
C LEU A 130 -11.91 -2.74 -1.49
N ASN A 131 -12.94 -2.54 -0.68
CA ASN A 131 -14.27 -3.10 -0.95
C ASN A 131 -15.14 -2.26 -1.90
N ARG A 132 -14.77 -1.00 -2.17
CA ARG A 132 -15.58 -0.09 -3.02
C ARG A 132 -14.88 0.34 -4.29
N GLN A 133 -13.57 0.38 -4.28
CA GLN A 133 -12.76 0.77 -5.42
C GLN A 133 -11.84 -0.34 -5.92
N TYR A 134 -11.81 -1.46 -5.21
CA TYR A 134 -10.92 -2.58 -5.54
C TYR A 134 -9.44 -2.17 -5.56
N THR A 135 -9.08 -1.18 -4.72
CA THR A 135 -7.73 -0.64 -4.60
C THR A 135 -7.24 -0.75 -3.16
N PHE A 136 -5.98 -1.05 -3.01
CA PHE A 136 -5.34 -1.19 -1.71
C PHE A 136 -4.01 -0.44 -1.71
N ASN A 137 -3.87 0.55 -0.81
CA ASN A 137 -2.57 1.15 -0.55
C ASN A 137 -1.75 0.18 0.31
N GLY A 138 -0.71 -0.39 -0.28
CA GLY A 138 0.10 -1.47 0.28
C GLY A 138 1.22 -1.02 1.21
N ASP A 139 1.43 0.31 1.39
CA ASP A 139 2.44 0.84 2.32
C ASP A 139 1.83 1.61 3.49
N PRO A 140 1.34 0.90 4.55
CA PRO A 140 0.72 1.51 5.71
C PRO A 140 1.75 2.07 6.72
N HIS A 141 2.83 2.66 6.23
CA HIS A 141 3.87 3.23 7.09
C HIS A 141 3.38 4.55 7.74
N PRO A 142 3.63 4.79 9.04
CA PRO A 142 3.24 6.03 9.72
C PRO A 142 3.75 7.31 9.04
N GLY A 143 4.91 7.26 8.38
CA GLY A 143 5.47 8.38 7.62
C GLY A 143 4.64 8.81 6.41
N ASN A 144 3.68 7.97 5.98
CA ASN A 144 2.79 8.24 4.85
C ASN A 144 1.47 8.91 5.28
N TYR A 145 1.34 9.26 6.58
CA TYR A 145 0.17 9.91 7.14
C TYR A 145 0.53 11.22 7.83
N LEU A 146 -0.34 12.24 7.68
CA LEU A 146 -0.25 13.48 8.45
C LEU A 146 -1.57 13.71 9.18
N LEU A 147 -1.45 14.24 10.40
CA LEU A 147 -2.60 14.76 11.15
C LEU A 147 -2.79 16.21 10.75
N ALA A 148 -3.70 16.45 9.81
CA ALA A 148 -3.93 17.77 9.26
C ALA A 148 -4.51 18.73 10.32
N ASP A 149 -4.19 20.02 10.21
CA ASP A 149 -4.62 21.06 11.16
C ASP A 149 -6.14 21.20 11.25
N ASP A 150 -6.87 20.79 10.23
CA ASP A 150 -8.34 20.77 10.19
C ASP A 150 -8.98 19.50 10.81
N GLY A 151 -8.16 18.61 11.35
CA GLY A 151 -8.58 17.39 12.05
C GLY A 151 -8.78 16.16 11.14
N ARG A 152 -8.49 16.26 9.85
CA ARG A 152 -8.47 15.12 8.93
C ARG A 152 -7.16 14.35 9.03
N VAL A 153 -7.18 13.10 8.60
CA VAL A 153 -5.96 12.34 8.32
C VAL A 153 -5.66 12.51 6.83
N ALA A 154 -4.47 13.01 6.52
CA ALA A 154 -4.01 13.10 5.15
C ALA A 154 -3.13 11.90 4.82
N PHE A 155 -3.35 11.29 3.65
CA PHE A 155 -2.56 10.20 3.09
C PHE A 155 -1.75 10.76 1.95
N ILE A 156 -0.42 10.64 2.01
CA ILE A 156 0.50 11.40 1.16
C ILE A 156 1.40 10.56 0.26
N ASP A 157 1.33 9.23 0.34
CA ASP A 157 2.11 8.32 -0.49
C ASP A 157 1.22 7.24 -1.11
N PHE A 158 1.33 7.06 -2.44
CA PHE A 158 0.57 6.12 -3.26
C PHE A 158 1.45 5.40 -4.28
N GLY A 159 2.76 5.32 -4.01
CA GLY A 159 3.72 4.61 -4.85
C GLY A 159 3.43 3.11 -4.94
N LEU A 160 2.94 2.53 -3.85
CA LEU A 160 2.59 1.11 -3.76
C LEU A 160 1.08 0.92 -3.65
N VAL A 161 0.37 0.93 -4.76
CA VAL A 161 -1.07 0.66 -4.81
C VAL A 161 -1.35 -0.59 -5.64
N LYS A 162 -2.05 -1.56 -5.04
CA LYS A 162 -2.54 -2.73 -5.74
C LYS A 162 -3.98 -2.54 -6.19
N HIS A 163 -4.25 -2.85 -7.45
CA HIS A 163 -5.58 -2.91 -8.02
C HIS A 163 -6.02 -4.38 -8.07
N PHE A 164 -7.24 -4.63 -7.66
CA PHE A 164 -7.84 -5.97 -7.62
C PHE A 164 -9.01 -6.05 -8.59
N GLU A 165 -9.25 -7.24 -9.11
CA GLU A 165 -10.51 -7.53 -9.78
C GLU A 165 -11.62 -7.77 -8.74
N ALA A 166 -12.88 -7.60 -9.14
CA ALA A 166 -14.00 -7.68 -8.23
C ALA A 166 -14.16 -9.08 -7.60
N ASP A 167 -13.83 -10.12 -8.34
CA ASP A 167 -13.86 -11.51 -7.87
C ASP A 167 -12.76 -11.81 -6.84
N GLU A 168 -11.58 -11.21 -6.98
CA GLU A 168 -10.52 -11.32 -5.97
C GLU A 168 -10.97 -10.74 -4.63
N VAL A 169 -11.59 -9.56 -4.64
CA VAL A 169 -12.11 -8.93 -3.42
C VAL A 169 -13.26 -9.75 -2.82
N GLU A 170 -14.12 -10.36 -3.63
CA GLU A 170 -15.16 -11.26 -3.15
C GLU A 170 -14.57 -12.50 -2.47
N GLN A 171 -13.51 -13.08 -3.02
CA GLN A 171 -12.81 -14.20 -2.40
C GLN A 171 -12.21 -13.82 -1.04
N PHE A 172 -11.58 -12.65 -0.90
CA PHE A 172 -11.14 -12.15 0.40
C PHE A 172 -12.28 -11.96 1.38
N ALA A 173 -13.42 -11.44 0.92
CA ALA A 173 -14.61 -11.28 1.77
C ALA A 173 -15.16 -12.64 2.24
N ARG A 174 -15.10 -13.67 1.39
CA ARG A 174 -15.49 -15.05 1.75
C ARG A 174 -14.55 -15.65 2.78
N LEU A 175 -13.23 -15.43 2.63
CA LEU A 175 -12.24 -15.89 3.59
C LEU A 175 -12.48 -15.28 4.98
N ILE A 176 -12.69 -13.96 5.04
CA ILE A 176 -12.98 -13.25 6.29
C ILE A 176 -14.30 -13.77 6.89
N ARG A 177 -15.33 -14.02 6.07
CA ARG A 177 -16.61 -14.55 6.56
C ARG A 177 -16.46 -15.93 7.15
N ALA A 178 -15.76 -16.85 6.46
CA ALA A 178 -15.49 -18.19 6.98
C ALA A 178 -14.77 -18.14 8.34
N MET A 179 -13.82 -17.20 8.48
CA MET A 179 -13.13 -16.97 9.75
C MET A 179 -14.07 -16.47 10.85
N LEU A 180 -14.94 -15.51 10.55
CA LEU A 180 -15.92 -14.98 11.53
C LEU A 180 -16.97 -16.01 11.93
N ASP A 181 -17.40 -16.84 10.99
CA ASP A 181 -18.38 -17.90 11.19
C ASP A 181 -17.76 -19.16 11.83
N ARG A 182 -16.45 -19.18 12.02
CA ARG A 182 -15.66 -20.32 12.52
C ARG A 182 -15.85 -21.58 11.67
N ASP A 183 -15.97 -21.40 10.36
CA ASP A 183 -16.05 -22.50 9.39
C ASP A 183 -14.66 -22.81 8.84
N ALA A 184 -13.93 -23.69 9.55
CA ALA A 184 -12.57 -24.08 9.21
C ALA A 184 -12.49 -24.78 7.84
N SER A 185 -13.52 -25.53 7.45
CA SER A 185 -13.56 -26.22 6.16
C SER A 185 -13.74 -25.22 5.00
N GLU A 186 -14.64 -24.26 5.14
CA GLU A 186 -14.82 -23.19 4.14
C GLU A 186 -13.56 -22.29 4.08
N PHE A 187 -12.97 -21.96 5.24
CA PHE A 187 -11.72 -21.20 5.30
C PHE A 187 -10.61 -21.90 4.49
N ARG A 188 -10.39 -23.21 4.72
CA ARG A 188 -9.42 -23.98 3.94
C ARG A 188 -9.71 -23.90 2.45
N ARG A 189 -10.94 -24.18 2.06
CA ARG A 189 -11.34 -24.20 0.66
C ARG A 189 -11.04 -22.87 -0.04
N VAL A 190 -11.43 -21.78 0.58
CA VAL A 190 -11.18 -20.44 0.01
C VAL A 190 -9.68 -20.13 0.01
N ALA A 191 -8.94 -20.48 1.07
CA ALA A 191 -7.49 -20.28 1.14
C ALA A 191 -6.72 -21.05 0.06
N GLU A 192 -7.20 -22.26 -0.32
CA GLU A 192 -6.68 -23.02 -1.45
C GLU A 192 -7.07 -22.39 -2.79
N ASP A 193 -8.31 -21.89 -2.94
CA ASP A 193 -8.81 -21.23 -4.15
C ASP A 193 -8.02 -19.95 -4.48
N VAL A 194 -7.61 -19.18 -3.45
CA VAL A 194 -6.81 -17.94 -3.60
C VAL A 194 -5.29 -18.18 -3.53
N ALA A 195 -4.85 -19.42 -3.56
CA ALA A 195 -3.45 -19.84 -3.52
C ALA A 195 -2.65 -19.36 -2.28
N VAL A 196 -3.33 -18.95 -1.21
CA VAL A 196 -2.69 -18.71 0.10
C VAL A 196 -2.25 -20.01 0.73
N LEU A 197 -3.01 -21.08 0.50
CA LEU A 197 -2.69 -22.43 0.93
C LEU A 197 -2.49 -23.33 -0.31
N ARG A 198 -1.44 -24.15 -0.30
CA ARG A 198 -1.27 -25.15 -1.36
C ARG A 198 -2.35 -26.24 -1.23
N PRO A 199 -2.95 -26.69 -2.33
CA PRO A 199 -3.88 -27.82 -2.30
C PRO A 199 -3.26 -29.04 -1.62
N ASN A 200 -4.01 -29.70 -0.75
CA ASN A 200 -3.56 -30.82 0.06
C ASN A 200 -2.36 -30.53 0.98
N ALA A 201 -2.20 -29.31 1.44
CA ALA A 201 -1.24 -28.98 2.48
C ALA A 201 -1.47 -29.90 3.71
N PRO A 202 -0.38 -30.41 4.37
CA PRO A 202 -0.47 -31.43 5.40
C PRO A 202 -0.98 -30.91 6.76
N PHE A 203 -1.76 -29.85 6.74
CA PHE A 203 -2.37 -29.23 7.92
C PHE A 203 -3.84 -29.64 8.02
N THR A 204 -4.32 -29.88 9.22
CA THR A 204 -5.75 -30.06 9.49
C THR A 204 -6.50 -28.72 9.38
N ASP A 205 -7.82 -28.74 9.21
CA ASP A 205 -8.62 -27.52 9.15
C ASP A 205 -8.47 -26.67 10.42
N ASP A 206 -8.37 -27.30 11.60
CA ASP A 206 -8.14 -26.62 12.89
C ASP A 206 -6.73 -26.00 13.02
N GLU A 207 -5.73 -26.51 12.30
CA GLU A 207 -4.37 -25.94 12.30
C GLU A 207 -4.23 -24.76 11.34
N ILE A 208 -5.12 -24.62 10.37
CA ILE A 208 -5.10 -23.55 9.37
C ILE A 208 -5.96 -22.37 9.85
N TYR A 209 -7.03 -22.65 10.57
CA TYR A 209 -7.95 -21.68 11.13
C TYR A 209 -7.37 -21.01 12.39
#